data_82d6b672c95af3b5f031d8141f4af51e
#
_entry.id   82d6b672c95af3b5f031d8141f4af51e
#
_cell.length_a   1.000
_cell.length_b   1.000
_cell.length_c   1.000
_cell.angle_alpha   90.00
_cell.angle_beta   90.00
_cell.angle_gamma   90.00
#
_symmetry.space_group_name_H-M   'P 1'
#
loop_
_entity.id
_entity.type
_entity.pdbx_description
1 polymer ?
#
loop_
_entity_poly.entity_id
_entity_poly.type
_entity_poly.pdbx_seq_one_letter_code
_entity_poly.pdbx_strand_id
1 'polypeptide(L)'
;MDDRPPELFHALAEPESAAARRLVRDLGLLEAVTFRNVAFDSHRAALAAAGGARTPALLDSDGLHEGIDAIGAALARRARR
;
A
#
# COMPACT_ATOMS: atom_id res chain seq x y z
N MET A 1 -15.39 14.38 -0.82
CA MET A 1 -14.98 13.01 -1.19
C MET A 1 -13.46 12.95 -1.33
N ASP A 2 -12.84 11.94 -0.75
CA ASP A 2 -11.39 11.85 -0.77
C ASP A 2 -10.92 11.07 -2.00
N ASP A 3 -10.30 11.78 -2.94
CA ASP A 3 -9.81 11.18 -4.19
C ASP A 3 -8.30 10.96 -4.18
N ARG A 4 -7.68 11.04 -3.00
CA ARG A 4 -6.24 10.79 -2.93
C ARG A 4 -5.94 9.36 -3.36
N PRO A 5 -4.86 9.15 -4.13
CA PRO A 5 -4.49 7.79 -4.50
C PRO A 5 -4.10 6.99 -3.26
N PRO A 6 -4.41 5.69 -3.24
CA PRO A 6 -3.90 4.83 -2.17
C PRO A 6 -2.38 4.81 -2.18
N GLU A 7 -1.80 4.62 -1.01
CA GLU A 7 -0.35 4.64 -0.83
C GLU A 7 0.10 3.28 -0.30
N LEU A 8 1.01 2.64 -1.02
CA LEU A 8 1.56 1.36 -0.61
C LEU A 8 2.94 1.56 0.01
N PHE A 9 3.02 1.34 1.32
CA PHE A 9 4.29 1.35 2.04
C PHE A 9 4.93 -0.02 1.92
N HIS A 10 6.17 -0.07 1.45
CA HIS A 10 6.83 -1.34 1.14
C HIS A 10 8.33 -1.28 1.46
N ALA A 11 8.91 -2.46 1.67
CA ALA A 11 10.35 -2.63 1.84
C ALA A 11 10.88 -3.46 0.68
N LEU A 12 11.98 -3.01 0.05
CA LEU A 12 12.47 -3.65 -1.17
C LEU A 12 12.93 -5.10 -0.96
N ALA A 13 13.53 -5.39 0.18
CA ALA A 13 14.06 -6.73 0.46
C ALA A 13 13.04 -7.70 1.03
N GLU A 14 11.81 -7.25 1.24
CA GLU A 14 10.79 -8.06 1.92
C GLU A 14 9.92 -8.80 0.90
N PRO A 15 9.86 -10.14 0.97
CA PRO A 15 9.06 -10.93 0.00
C PRO A 15 7.59 -10.58 -0.01
N GLU A 16 6.99 -10.29 1.15
CA GLU A 16 5.58 -9.93 1.22
C GLU A 16 5.33 -8.57 0.56
N SER A 17 6.25 -7.62 0.71
CA SER A 17 6.18 -6.34 0.01
C SER A 17 6.27 -6.54 -1.51
N ALA A 18 7.14 -7.45 -1.95
CA ALA A 18 7.23 -7.78 -3.37
C ALA A 18 5.92 -8.35 -3.90
N ALA A 19 5.26 -9.21 -3.12
CA ALA A 19 3.96 -9.76 -3.49
C ALA A 19 2.92 -8.65 -3.62
N ALA A 20 2.91 -7.69 -2.71
CA ALA A 20 1.99 -6.56 -2.78
C ALA A 20 2.22 -5.71 -4.03
N ARG A 21 3.49 -5.44 -4.37
CA ARG A 21 3.82 -4.68 -5.59
C ARG A 21 3.35 -5.41 -6.85
N ARG A 22 3.55 -6.73 -6.90
CA ARG A 22 3.09 -7.54 -8.03
C ARG A 22 1.56 -7.50 -8.16
N LEU A 23 0.87 -7.53 -7.04
CA LEU A 23 -0.59 -7.49 -7.03
C LEU A 23 -1.11 -6.16 -7.60
N VAL A 24 -0.49 -5.05 -7.24
CA VAL A 24 -0.82 -3.74 -7.80
C VAL A 24 -0.68 -3.77 -9.33
N ARG A 25 0.44 -4.32 -9.81
CA ARG A 25 0.69 -4.43 -11.25
C ARG A 25 -0.34 -5.33 -11.92
N ASP A 26 -0.59 -6.50 -11.35
CA ASP A 26 -1.46 -7.52 -11.96
C ASP A 26 -2.91 -7.07 -12.02
N LEU A 27 -3.33 -6.20 -11.10
CA LEU A 27 -4.68 -5.62 -11.11
C LEU A 27 -4.78 -4.36 -11.97
N GLY A 28 -3.70 -3.98 -12.63
CA GLY A 28 -3.69 -2.78 -13.50
C GLY A 28 -3.73 -1.48 -12.74
N LEU A 29 -3.21 -1.44 -11.52
CA LEU A 29 -3.31 -0.28 -10.64
C LEU A 29 -2.02 0.50 -10.46
N LEU A 30 -1.00 0.26 -11.32
CA LEU A 30 0.30 0.92 -11.16
C LEU A 30 0.19 2.45 -11.18
N GLU A 31 -0.70 3.01 -11.98
CA GLU A 31 -0.86 4.46 -12.05
C GLU A 31 -1.77 5.00 -10.95
N ALA A 32 -2.54 4.13 -10.31
CA ALA A 32 -3.50 4.53 -9.28
C ALA A 32 -2.90 4.52 -7.88
N VAL A 33 -1.82 3.77 -7.66
CA VAL A 33 -1.22 3.56 -6.34
C VAL A 33 0.12 4.29 -6.26
N THR A 34 0.33 5.05 -5.20
CA THR A 34 1.61 5.70 -4.93
C THR A 34 2.46 4.74 -4.10
N PHE A 35 3.67 4.44 -4.58
CA PHE A 35 4.59 3.57 -3.85
C PHE A 35 5.44 4.39 -2.90
N ARG A 36 5.54 3.94 -1.64
CA ARG A 36 6.33 4.59 -0.61
C ARG A 36 7.31 3.60 -0.02
N ASN A 37 8.57 3.69 -0.46
CA ASN A 37 9.64 2.84 0.05
C ASN A 37 10.04 3.32 1.46
N VAL A 38 9.86 2.45 2.46
CA VAL A 38 10.11 2.82 3.86
C VAL A 38 11.59 2.93 4.23
N ALA A 39 12.49 2.66 3.29
CA ALA A 39 13.90 3.00 3.48
C ALA A 39 14.10 4.52 3.57
N PHE A 40 13.19 5.29 2.99
CA PHE A 40 13.21 6.75 3.13
C PHE A 40 12.53 7.17 4.42
N ASP A 41 13.18 8.02 5.20
CA ASP A 41 12.68 8.45 6.51
C ASP A 41 11.30 9.10 6.43
N SER A 42 11.07 9.91 5.39
CA SER A 42 9.78 10.59 5.23
C SER A 42 8.63 9.60 5.03
N HIS A 43 8.87 8.52 4.28
CA HIS A 43 7.85 7.50 4.07
C HIS A 43 7.61 6.68 5.34
N ARG A 44 8.68 6.36 6.05
CA ARG A 44 8.57 5.64 7.33
C ARG A 44 7.79 6.47 8.36
N ALA A 45 8.06 7.78 8.41
CA ALA A 45 7.35 8.68 9.30
C ALA A 45 5.87 8.78 8.90
N ALA A 46 5.56 8.81 7.61
CA ALA A 46 4.17 8.84 7.14
C ALA A 46 3.42 7.57 7.52
N LEU A 47 4.07 6.41 7.44
CA LEU A 47 3.46 5.15 7.87
C LEU A 47 3.15 5.18 9.37
N ALA A 48 4.10 5.64 10.18
CA ALA A 48 3.90 5.75 11.63
C ALA A 48 2.76 6.72 11.95
N ALA A 49 2.67 7.84 11.24
CA ALA A 49 1.61 8.83 11.44
C ALA A 49 0.23 8.24 11.09
N ALA A 50 0.18 7.29 10.18
CA ALA A 50 -1.07 6.60 9.82
C ALA A 50 -1.41 5.45 10.77
N GLY A 51 -0.58 5.23 11.78
CA GLY A 51 -0.79 4.17 12.77
C GLY A 51 -0.18 2.84 12.40
N GLY A 52 0.65 2.79 11.35
CA GLY A 52 1.26 1.55 10.89
C GLY A 52 2.58 1.24 11.59
N ALA A 53 2.87 -0.04 11.72
CA ALA A 53 4.09 -0.52 12.38
C ALA A 53 4.86 -1.51 11.53
N ARG A 54 4.32 -1.91 10.38
CA ARG A 54 4.96 -2.95 9.54
C ARG A 54 4.61 -2.73 8.07
N THR A 55 5.38 -3.39 7.22
CA THR A 55 5.15 -3.42 5.77
C THR A 55 4.88 -4.86 5.33
N PRO A 56 4.21 -5.07 4.22
CA PRO A 56 3.55 -4.03 3.41
C PRO A 56 2.30 -3.49 4.09
N ALA A 57 1.97 -2.24 3.81
CA ALA A 57 0.77 -1.59 4.33
C ALA A 57 0.19 -0.67 3.26
N LEU A 58 -1.11 -0.71 3.09
CA LEU A 58 -1.81 0.14 2.13
C LEU A 58 -2.71 1.12 2.87
N LEU A 59 -2.51 2.40 2.60
CA LEU A 59 -3.35 3.46 3.16
C LEU A 59 -4.30 3.95 2.07
N ASP A 60 -5.60 3.85 2.30
CA ASP A 60 -6.62 4.36 1.38
C ASP A 60 -7.69 5.12 2.16
N SER A 61 -8.80 5.46 1.49
CA SER A 61 -9.88 6.22 2.13
C SER A 61 -10.55 5.46 3.29
N ASP A 62 -10.43 4.15 3.32
CA ASP A 62 -10.99 3.32 4.38
C ASP A 62 -10.04 3.14 5.57
N GLY A 63 -8.79 3.58 5.43
CA GLY A 63 -7.79 3.49 6.48
C GLY A 63 -6.59 2.67 6.07
N LEU A 64 -5.87 2.15 7.06
CA LEU A 64 -4.63 1.40 6.86
C LEU A 64 -4.91 -0.10 6.86
N HIS A 65 -4.44 -0.77 5.81
CA HIS A 65 -4.54 -2.23 5.64
C HIS A 65 -3.14 -2.81 5.74
N GLU A 66 -2.88 -3.63 6.73
CA GLU A 66 -1.56 -4.21 6.95
C GLU A 66 -1.54 -5.69 6.60
N GLY A 67 -0.52 -6.09 5.85
CA GLY A 67 -0.34 -7.47 5.41
C GLY A 67 -0.97 -7.75 4.06
N ILE A 68 -0.47 -8.79 3.39
CA ILE A 68 -0.85 -9.06 1.99
C ILE A 68 -2.34 -9.40 1.84
N ASP A 69 -2.94 -10.10 2.80
CA ASP A 69 -4.34 -10.48 2.69
C ASP A 69 -5.26 -9.26 2.75
N ALA A 70 -5.03 -8.37 3.72
CA ALA A 70 -5.82 -7.15 3.86
C ALA A 70 -5.61 -6.22 2.66
N ILE A 71 -4.37 -6.10 2.20
CA ILE A 71 -4.02 -5.29 1.03
C ILE A 71 -4.73 -5.86 -0.21
N GLY A 72 -4.68 -7.17 -0.38
CA GLY A 72 -5.33 -7.82 -1.53
C GLY A 72 -6.82 -7.54 -1.58
N ALA A 73 -7.51 -7.62 -0.45
CA ALA A 73 -8.93 -7.32 -0.37
C ALA A 73 -9.21 -5.85 -0.73
N ALA A 74 -8.41 -4.92 -0.21
CA ALA A 74 -8.59 -3.49 -0.49
C ALA A 74 -8.34 -3.18 -1.96
N LEU A 75 -7.29 -3.74 -2.55
CA LEU A 75 -6.96 -3.51 -3.96
C LEU A 75 -8.01 -4.12 -4.88
N ALA A 76 -8.53 -5.29 -4.54
CA ALA A 76 -9.59 -5.94 -5.33
C ALA A 76 -10.86 -5.09 -5.35
N ARG A 77 -11.23 -4.49 -4.23
CA ARG A 77 -12.36 -3.57 -4.18
C ARG A 77 -12.14 -2.36 -5.08
N ARG A 78 -10.94 -1.79 -5.04
CA ARG A 78 -10.62 -0.63 -5.88
C ARG A 78 -10.62 -0.98 -7.35
N ALA A 79 -10.12 -2.14 -7.71
CA ALA A 79 -10.07 -2.56 -9.12
C ALA A 79 -11.45 -2.77 -9.73
N ARG A 80 -12.47 -2.97 -8.91
CA ARG A 80 -13.86 -3.18 -9.38
C ARG A 80 -14.66 -1.90 -9.52
N ARG A 81 -14.08 -0.76 -9.18
CA ARG A 81 -14.77 0.53 -9.27
C ARG A 81 -14.82 1.07 -10.69
#